data_9b8dc0ec6e6612c5328e822da15c03a3
#
_entry.id   9b8dc0ec6e6612c5328e822da15c03a3
#
_cell.length_a   1.000
_cell.length_b   1.000
_cell.length_c   1.000
_cell.angle_alpha   90.00
_cell.angle_beta   90.00
_cell.angle_gamma   90.00
#
_symmetry.space_group_name_H-M   'P 1'
#
loop_
_entity.id
_entity.type
_entity.pdbx_description
1 polymer ?
#
loop_
_entity_poly.entity_id
_entity_poly.type
_entity_poly.pdbx_seq_one_letter_code
_entity_poly.pdbx_strand_id
1 'polypeptide(L)'
;MKATTDLARPAGSVTGYPIDEATIEPSESAITDFLVDFTTHCGAENIHVIAHSMGNRGLLRALQRIAANAQMQGKVKFGQVFLAAPDVDRDLFLDLAHLYAEHAERTTLYASAHDKPVHLSAKLHDAPRAGFFVPYTVAAGVDTVAVPDFDIDLLGHSYFAQAEALLHDIYDLMRHGKPPANGSAPSPHLMRA
;
A
#
# COMPACT_ATOMS: atom_id res chain seq x y z
N MET A 1 -16.83 10.99 -6.47
CA MET A 1 -17.66 9.96 -5.82
C MET A 1 -16.73 9.10 -4.98
N LYS A 2 -16.89 9.05 -3.66
CA LYS A 2 -16.04 8.22 -2.78
C LYS A 2 -16.70 6.85 -2.69
N ALA A 3 -16.17 5.86 -3.39
CA ALA A 3 -16.53 4.48 -3.14
C ALA A 3 -15.62 3.95 -2.04
N THR A 4 -16.11 3.92 -0.83
CA THR A 4 -15.44 3.28 0.30
C THR A 4 -16.05 1.90 0.44
N THR A 5 -15.38 0.88 -0.06
CA THR A 5 -15.74 -0.50 0.27
C THR A 5 -15.15 -0.82 1.64
N ASP A 6 -16.01 -0.88 2.62
CA ASP A 6 -15.71 -1.35 3.99
C ASP A 6 -15.61 -2.89 3.95
N LEU A 7 -14.58 -3.41 3.25
CA LEU A 7 -14.41 -4.85 3.03
C LEU A 7 -13.63 -5.55 4.15
N ALA A 8 -12.92 -4.79 4.97
CA ALA A 8 -12.32 -5.27 6.20
C ALA A 8 -12.47 -4.17 7.25
N ARG A 9 -13.21 -4.41 8.31
CA ARG A 9 -13.30 -3.50 9.45
C ARG A 9 -12.12 -3.78 10.36
N PRO A 10 -11.09 -2.93 10.42
CA PRO A 10 -10.03 -3.12 11.39
C PRO A 10 -10.63 -3.03 12.78
N ALA A 11 -10.41 -4.03 13.60
CA ALA A 11 -10.88 -4.04 14.99
C ALA A 11 -10.17 -2.97 15.85
N GLY A 12 -9.20 -2.27 15.29
CA GLY A 12 -8.51 -1.13 15.91
C GLY A 12 -7.73 -1.46 17.19
N SER A 13 -7.58 -2.75 17.52
CA SER A 13 -6.86 -3.20 18.69
C SER A 13 -5.88 -4.31 18.35
N VAL A 14 -4.80 -4.43 19.13
CA VAL A 14 -3.82 -5.53 19.01
C VAL A 14 -4.48 -6.91 19.14
N THR A 15 -5.56 -7.01 19.89
CA THR A 15 -6.35 -8.24 20.07
C THR A 15 -7.22 -8.56 18.86
N GLY A 16 -7.52 -7.59 18.01
CA GLY A 16 -8.27 -7.78 16.75
C GLY A 16 -7.44 -8.27 15.58
N TYR A 17 -6.10 -8.14 15.64
CA TYR A 17 -5.21 -8.47 14.55
C TYR A 17 -5.42 -9.88 13.94
N PRO A 18 -5.55 -10.98 14.72
CA PRO A 18 -5.81 -12.31 14.15
C PRO A 18 -7.17 -12.43 13.44
N ILE A 19 -8.16 -11.65 13.89
CA ILE A 19 -9.49 -11.62 13.28
C ILE A 19 -9.42 -10.87 11.95
N ASP A 20 -8.73 -9.73 11.92
CA ASP A 20 -8.53 -8.93 10.72
C ASP A 20 -7.75 -9.71 9.66
N GLU A 21 -6.71 -10.46 10.07
CA GLU A 21 -5.95 -11.31 9.18
C GLU A 21 -6.80 -12.43 8.55
N ALA A 22 -7.67 -13.09 9.34
CA ALA A 22 -8.56 -14.13 8.86
C ALA A 22 -9.63 -13.61 7.88
N THR A 23 -9.93 -12.31 7.88
CA THR A 23 -10.92 -11.71 6.97
C THR A 23 -10.34 -11.28 5.64
N ILE A 24 -9.02 -11.09 5.52
CA ILE A 24 -8.43 -10.59 4.28
C ILE A 24 -8.50 -11.63 3.15
N GLU A 25 -8.26 -12.90 3.44
CA GLU A 25 -8.31 -13.97 2.44
C GLU A 25 -9.68 -14.14 1.79
N PRO A 26 -10.79 -14.22 2.54
CA PRO A 26 -12.14 -14.22 1.95
C PRO A 26 -12.44 -12.96 1.14
N SER A 27 -11.81 -11.82 1.48
CA SER A 27 -12.01 -10.55 0.78
C SER A 27 -11.25 -10.44 -0.54
N GLU A 28 -10.27 -11.29 -0.82
CA GLU A 28 -9.43 -11.21 -2.03
C GLU A 28 -10.27 -11.23 -3.32
N SER A 29 -11.27 -12.11 -3.40
CA SER A 29 -12.16 -12.18 -4.56
C SER A 29 -12.96 -10.90 -4.72
N ALA A 30 -13.56 -10.41 -3.64
CA ALA A 30 -14.36 -9.20 -3.65
C ALA A 30 -13.51 -7.96 -4.01
N ILE A 31 -12.27 -7.87 -3.53
CA ILE A 31 -11.33 -6.80 -3.92
C ILE A 31 -11.01 -6.91 -5.41
N THR A 32 -10.74 -8.12 -5.91
CA THR A 32 -10.45 -8.35 -7.32
C THR A 32 -11.61 -7.89 -8.20
N ASP A 33 -12.81 -8.36 -7.91
CA ASP A 33 -14.02 -8.05 -8.67
C ASP A 33 -14.32 -6.54 -8.63
N PHE A 34 -14.18 -5.92 -7.45
CA PHE A 34 -14.33 -4.48 -7.29
C PHE A 34 -13.34 -3.69 -8.13
N LEU A 35 -12.05 -4.05 -8.11
CA LEU A 35 -11.03 -3.33 -8.89
C LEU A 35 -11.30 -3.43 -10.37
N VAL A 36 -11.66 -4.61 -10.88
CA VAL A 36 -11.98 -4.82 -12.29
C VAL A 36 -13.23 -4.04 -12.68
N ASP A 37 -14.30 -4.14 -11.90
CA ASP A 37 -15.56 -3.46 -12.17
C ASP A 37 -15.39 -1.94 -12.12
N PHE A 38 -14.77 -1.43 -11.07
CA PHE A 38 -14.56 0.00 -10.87
C PHE A 38 -13.71 0.60 -11.99
N THR A 39 -12.55 0.00 -12.31
CA THR A 39 -11.67 0.53 -13.37
C THR A 39 -12.32 0.46 -14.76
N THR A 40 -13.21 -0.49 -14.98
CA THR A 40 -13.88 -0.66 -16.26
C THR A 40 -15.07 0.30 -16.45
N HIS A 41 -15.79 0.64 -15.37
CA HIS A 41 -17.09 1.32 -15.47
C HIS A 41 -17.14 2.71 -14.82
N CYS A 42 -16.13 3.12 -14.04
CA CYS A 42 -16.19 4.43 -13.34
C CYS A 42 -16.08 5.64 -14.28
N GLY A 43 -15.58 5.46 -15.50
CA GLY A 43 -15.40 6.55 -16.48
C GLY A 43 -14.32 7.57 -16.10
N ALA A 44 -13.51 7.30 -15.08
CA ALA A 44 -12.41 8.18 -14.68
C ALA A 44 -11.18 7.95 -15.57
N GLU A 45 -10.55 9.05 -16.00
CA GLU A 45 -9.31 8.98 -16.80
C GLU A 45 -8.12 8.52 -15.96
N ASN A 46 -8.08 8.92 -14.68
CA ASN A 46 -7.02 8.57 -13.76
C ASN A 46 -7.59 8.00 -12.46
N ILE A 47 -7.15 6.80 -12.13
CA ILE A 47 -7.53 6.11 -10.90
C ILE A 47 -6.25 5.92 -10.07
N HIS A 48 -6.29 6.33 -8.82
CA HIS A 48 -5.21 6.12 -7.87
C HIS A 48 -5.67 5.22 -6.75
N VAL A 49 -4.75 4.42 -6.21
CA VAL A 49 -5.04 3.49 -5.11
C VAL A 49 -4.15 3.80 -3.93
N ILE A 50 -4.74 3.84 -2.74
CA ILE A 50 -4.01 3.87 -1.47
C ILE A 50 -4.38 2.59 -0.73
N ALA A 51 -3.39 1.73 -0.49
CA ALA A 51 -3.54 0.54 0.33
C ALA A 51 -2.80 0.75 1.66
N HIS A 52 -3.45 0.43 2.78
CA HIS A 52 -2.89 0.62 4.12
C HIS A 52 -2.82 -0.71 4.87
N SER A 53 -1.70 -0.96 5.57
CA SER A 53 -1.50 -2.12 6.44
C SER A 53 -1.84 -3.45 5.74
N MET A 54 -2.71 -4.27 6.29
CA MET A 54 -3.17 -5.55 5.71
C MET A 54 -3.92 -5.36 4.38
N GLY A 55 -4.47 -4.18 4.09
CA GLY A 55 -5.07 -3.88 2.79
C GLY A 55 -4.08 -4.03 1.63
N ASN A 56 -2.78 -3.88 1.89
CA ASN A 56 -1.73 -4.14 0.89
C ASN A 56 -1.65 -5.63 0.51
N ARG A 57 -1.89 -6.55 1.45
CA ARG A 57 -1.97 -7.98 1.17
C ARG A 57 -3.15 -8.27 0.21
N GLY A 58 -4.32 -7.69 0.53
CA GLY A 58 -5.50 -7.82 -0.33
C GLY A 58 -5.29 -7.26 -1.73
N LEU A 59 -4.69 -6.07 -1.86
CA LEU A 59 -4.36 -5.48 -3.16
C LEU A 59 -3.38 -6.36 -3.96
N LEU A 60 -2.28 -6.80 -3.34
CA LEU A 60 -1.26 -7.60 -4.02
C LEU A 60 -1.83 -8.93 -4.52
N ARG A 61 -2.66 -9.60 -3.72
CA ARG A 61 -3.35 -10.83 -4.11
C ARG A 61 -4.38 -10.60 -5.22
N ALA A 62 -5.10 -9.48 -5.17
CA ALA A 62 -6.02 -9.11 -6.24
C ALA A 62 -5.28 -8.89 -7.56
N LEU A 63 -4.14 -8.17 -7.56
CA LEU A 63 -3.31 -7.99 -8.75
C LEU A 63 -2.77 -9.32 -9.28
N GLN A 64 -2.34 -10.22 -8.41
CA GLN A 64 -1.91 -11.56 -8.78
C GLN A 64 -3.03 -12.36 -9.49
N ARG A 65 -4.25 -12.29 -8.97
CA ARG A 65 -5.43 -12.93 -9.59
C ARG A 65 -5.78 -12.31 -10.94
N ILE A 66 -5.71 -10.98 -11.06
CA ILE A 66 -5.95 -10.25 -12.32
C ILE A 66 -4.92 -10.65 -13.36
N ALA A 67 -3.64 -10.67 -13.01
CA ALA A 67 -2.55 -11.06 -13.90
C ALA A 67 -2.66 -12.53 -14.37
N ALA A 68 -3.13 -13.42 -13.51
CA ALA A 68 -3.34 -14.84 -13.83
C ALA A 68 -4.56 -15.11 -14.71
N ASN A 69 -5.49 -14.14 -14.85
CA ASN A 69 -6.72 -14.31 -15.60
C ASN A 69 -6.66 -13.56 -16.95
N ALA A 70 -6.55 -14.30 -18.05
CA ALA A 70 -6.47 -13.73 -19.39
C ALA A 70 -7.65 -12.79 -19.77
N GLN A 71 -8.83 -12.98 -19.16
CA GLN A 71 -9.98 -12.12 -19.41
C GLN A 71 -9.89 -10.79 -18.65
N MET A 72 -9.07 -10.70 -17.62
CA MET A 72 -8.86 -9.52 -16.78
C MET A 72 -7.58 -8.75 -17.13
N GLN A 73 -6.65 -9.39 -17.83
CA GLN A 73 -5.38 -8.77 -18.23
C GLN A 73 -5.61 -7.45 -18.98
N GLY A 74 -4.86 -6.42 -18.61
CA GLY A 74 -4.92 -5.10 -19.22
C GLY A 74 -6.13 -4.25 -18.86
N LYS A 75 -7.13 -4.78 -18.15
CA LYS A 75 -8.34 -4.03 -17.76
C LYS A 75 -8.09 -3.12 -16.56
N VAL A 76 -7.18 -3.48 -15.69
CA VAL A 76 -6.88 -2.72 -14.48
C VAL A 76 -5.59 -1.93 -14.68
N LYS A 77 -5.71 -0.61 -14.69
CA LYS A 77 -4.59 0.34 -14.77
C LYS A 77 -4.81 1.47 -13.78
N PHE A 78 -3.74 1.80 -13.07
CA PHE A 78 -3.69 2.89 -12.10
C PHE A 78 -2.66 3.92 -12.52
N GLY A 79 -2.90 5.20 -12.23
CA GLY A 79 -1.87 6.22 -12.33
C GLY A 79 -0.86 6.05 -11.19
N GLN A 80 -1.32 6.15 -9.95
CA GLN A 80 -0.45 5.99 -8.77
C GLN A 80 -1.00 4.90 -7.86
N VAL A 81 -0.08 4.09 -7.29
CA VAL A 81 -0.37 3.17 -6.21
C VAL A 81 0.49 3.54 -5.00
N PHE A 82 -0.15 3.79 -3.87
CA PHE A 82 0.50 4.16 -2.61
C PHE A 82 0.34 3.02 -1.62
N LEU A 83 1.46 2.44 -1.19
CA LEU A 83 1.53 1.33 -0.25
C LEU A 83 1.96 1.88 1.11
N ALA A 84 0.98 2.15 1.97
CA ALA A 84 1.23 2.71 3.27
C ALA A 84 1.40 1.61 4.32
N ALA A 85 2.56 1.59 4.98
CA ALA A 85 2.88 0.62 6.03
C ALA A 85 2.47 -0.81 5.68
N PRO A 86 2.89 -1.37 4.53
CA PRO A 86 2.38 -2.65 4.06
C PRO A 86 2.72 -3.80 5.02
N ASP A 87 1.66 -4.41 5.57
CA ASP A 87 1.75 -5.63 6.37
C ASP A 87 1.67 -6.86 5.46
N VAL A 88 2.70 -7.00 4.68
CA VAL A 88 2.93 -8.10 3.74
C VAL A 88 4.26 -8.74 4.07
N ASP A 89 4.34 -10.06 4.00
CA ASP A 89 5.62 -10.76 4.07
C ASP A 89 6.59 -10.16 3.04
N ARG A 90 7.82 -9.88 3.49
CA ARG A 90 8.79 -9.17 2.65
C ARG A 90 9.22 -9.95 1.44
N ASP A 91 9.45 -11.24 1.59
CA ASP A 91 9.92 -12.09 0.50
C ASP A 91 8.81 -12.27 -0.53
N LEU A 92 7.58 -12.51 -0.06
CA LEU A 92 6.40 -12.53 -0.92
C LEU A 92 6.18 -11.19 -1.64
N PHE A 93 6.42 -10.07 -0.96
CA PHE A 93 6.33 -8.76 -1.59
C PHE A 93 7.35 -8.60 -2.71
N LEU A 94 8.61 -8.99 -2.46
CA LEU A 94 9.68 -8.90 -3.45
C LEU A 94 9.41 -9.78 -4.68
N ASP A 95 8.90 -10.99 -4.47
CA ASP A 95 8.54 -11.91 -5.54
C ASP A 95 7.42 -11.35 -6.44
N LEU A 96 6.45 -10.66 -5.87
CA LEU A 96 5.26 -10.17 -6.56
C LEU A 96 5.30 -8.68 -6.93
N ALA A 97 6.34 -7.95 -6.55
CA ALA A 97 6.42 -6.50 -6.76
C ALA A 97 6.33 -6.08 -8.23
N HIS A 98 6.76 -6.95 -9.16
CA HIS A 98 6.64 -6.73 -10.60
C HIS A 98 5.20 -6.47 -11.05
N LEU A 99 4.20 -7.02 -10.35
CA LEU A 99 2.79 -6.80 -10.66
C LEU A 99 2.37 -5.33 -10.54
N TYR A 100 3.01 -4.59 -9.65
CA TYR A 100 2.72 -3.14 -9.57
C TYR A 100 3.12 -2.41 -10.84
N ALA A 101 4.31 -2.70 -11.39
CA ALA A 101 4.76 -2.09 -12.64
C ALA A 101 3.88 -2.49 -13.85
N GLU A 102 3.23 -3.64 -13.80
CA GLU A 102 2.30 -4.07 -14.84
C GLU A 102 0.96 -3.32 -14.78
N HIS A 103 0.56 -2.85 -13.59
CA HIS A 103 -0.77 -2.29 -13.33
C HIS A 103 -0.78 -0.82 -12.93
N ALA A 104 0.36 -0.17 -12.73
CA ALA A 104 0.45 1.23 -12.33
C ALA A 104 1.55 1.97 -13.11
N GLU A 105 1.34 3.26 -13.35
CA GLU A 105 2.39 4.12 -13.90
C GLU A 105 3.52 4.32 -12.88
N ARG A 106 3.15 4.34 -11.59
CA ARG A 106 4.10 4.47 -10.50
C ARG A 106 3.56 3.86 -9.22
N THR A 107 4.46 3.26 -8.44
CA THR A 107 4.14 2.73 -7.12
C THR A 107 5.12 3.27 -6.08
N THR A 108 4.59 3.74 -4.96
CA THR A 108 5.38 4.28 -3.85
C THR A 108 5.06 3.52 -2.57
N LEU A 109 6.08 2.92 -1.97
CA LEU A 109 6.02 2.24 -0.68
C LEU A 109 6.48 3.20 0.42
N TYR A 110 5.66 3.40 1.44
CA TYR A 110 5.99 4.16 2.64
C TYR A 110 6.22 3.21 3.80
N ALA A 111 7.46 3.19 4.31
CA ALA A 111 7.88 2.32 5.39
C ALA A 111 8.36 3.13 6.60
N SER A 112 8.10 2.64 7.81
CA SER A 112 8.55 3.27 9.05
C SER A 112 9.19 2.25 9.98
N ALA A 113 10.30 2.65 10.64
CA ALA A 113 10.94 1.87 11.68
C ALA A 113 10.14 1.86 12.99
N HIS A 114 9.19 2.77 13.13
CA HIS A 114 8.42 2.99 14.37
C HIS A 114 6.99 2.47 14.29
N ASP A 115 6.62 1.82 13.18
CA ASP A 115 5.31 1.20 13.02
C ASP A 115 5.19 -0.03 13.95
N LYS A 116 4.66 0.20 15.14
CA LYS A 116 4.49 -0.84 16.17
C LYS A 116 3.59 -2.00 15.71
N PRO A 117 2.44 -1.76 15.05
CA PRO A 117 1.62 -2.83 14.50
C PRO A 117 2.34 -3.70 13.48
N VAL A 118 3.03 -3.12 12.52
CA VAL A 118 3.81 -3.87 11.52
C VAL A 118 4.97 -4.62 12.17
N HIS A 119 5.62 -4.01 13.18
CA HIS A 119 6.65 -4.69 13.97
C HIS A 119 6.09 -5.86 14.78
N LEU A 120 4.91 -5.71 15.39
CA LEU A 120 4.25 -6.79 16.09
C LEU A 120 3.88 -7.93 15.13
N SER A 121 3.33 -7.59 13.96
CA SER A 121 3.07 -8.56 12.90
C SER A 121 4.31 -9.34 12.51
N ALA A 122 5.44 -8.68 12.32
CA ALA A 122 6.71 -9.33 12.02
C ALA A 122 7.11 -10.36 13.09
N LYS A 123 6.89 -10.03 14.38
CA LYS A 123 7.17 -10.95 15.48
C LYS A 123 6.19 -12.14 15.55
N LEU A 124 4.91 -11.88 15.29
CA LEU A 124 3.89 -12.93 15.33
C LEU A 124 4.09 -13.98 14.23
N HIS A 125 4.59 -13.57 13.08
CA HIS A 125 4.79 -14.45 11.93
C HIS A 125 6.24 -14.93 11.76
N ASP A 126 7.14 -14.49 12.65
CA ASP A 126 8.59 -14.76 12.56
C ASP A 126 9.16 -14.44 11.16
N ALA A 127 8.66 -13.36 10.55
CA ALA A 127 9.01 -12.96 9.20
C ALA A 127 8.98 -11.43 9.04
N PRO A 128 9.98 -10.83 8.37
CA PRO A 128 10.02 -9.40 8.13
C PRO A 128 8.85 -8.95 7.27
N ARG A 129 8.35 -7.73 7.53
CA ARG A 129 7.25 -7.12 6.78
C ARG A 129 7.77 -6.03 5.84
N ALA A 130 7.15 -5.90 4.67
CA ALA A 130 7.56 -4.94 3.65
C ALA A 130 7.49 -3.49 4.13
N GLY A 131 6.53 -3.16 4.99
CA GLY A 131 6.36 -1.83 5.58
C GLY A 131 7.28 -1.50 6.74
N PHE A 132 8.10 -2.47 7.20
CA PHE A 132 9.04 -2.25 8.27
C PHE A 132 10.38 -1.77 7.72
N PHE A 133 10.97 -0.77 8.39
CA PHE A 133 12.06 0.02 7.83
C PHE A 133 13.47 -0.61 7.91
N VAL A 134 13.72 -1.57 8.81
CA VAL A 134 15.06 -2.17 8.96
C VAL A 134 14.98 -3.68 8.83
N PRO A 135 15.61 -4.24 7.78
CA PRO A 135 16.21 -3.59 6.60
C PRO A 135 15.17 -3.05 5.62
N TYR A 136 15.53 -2.04 4.84
CA TYR A 136 14.68 -1.48 3.79
C TYR A 136 14.19 -2.55 2.81
N THR A 137 12.93 -2.45 2.42
CA THR A 137 12.39 -3.20 1.30
C THR A 137 12.54 -2.37 0.05
N VAL A 138 13.40 -2.79 -0.86
CA VAL A 138 13.63 -2.15 -2.16
C VAL A 138 13.29 -3.16 -3.24
N ALA A 139 12.36 -2.81 -4.12
CA ALA A 139 11.93 -3.65 -5.22
C ALA A 139 11.99 -2.87 -6.54
N ALA A 140 12.33 -3.55 -7.63
CA ALA A 140 12.36 -2.94 -8.95
C ALA A 140 10.97 -2.42 -9.33
N GLY A 141 10.88 -1.17 -9.78
CA GLY A 141 9.62 -0.53 -10.16
C GLY A 141 8.77 0.01 -9.00
N VAL A 142 9.30 -0.04 -7.77
CA VAL A 142 8.66 0.52 -6.57
C VAL A 142 9.59 1.52 -5.90
N ASP A 143 9.16 2.76 -5.77
CA ASP A 143 9.89 3.76 -4.99
C ASP A 143 9.68 3.49 -3.50
N THR A 144 10.75 3.47 -2.72
CA THR A 144 10.65 3.33 -1.26
C THR A 144 10.91 4.66 -0.58
N VAL A 145 10.01 5.05 0.30
CA VAL A 145 10.07 6.27 1.11
C VAL A 145 10.13 5.89 2.56
N ALA A 146 11.21 6.28 3.22
CA ALA A 146 11.33 6.18 4.67
C ALA A 146 10.52 7.30 5.32
N VAL A 147 9.62 6.91 6.21
CA VAL A 147 8.82 7.83 7.00
C VAL A 147 9.44 7.88 8.39
N PRO A 148 10.15 8.98 8.73
CA PRO A 148 10.75 9.12 10.05
C PRO A 148 9.68 9.34 11.11
N ASP A 149 10.10 9.35 12.36
CA ASP A 149 9.29 9.43 13.58
C ASP A 149 7.98 10.21 13.44
N PHE A 150 6.90 9.46 13.40
CA PHE A 150 5.63 10.00 13.82
C PHE A 150 5.38 9.50 15.23
N ASP A 151 5.07 10.43 16.12
CA ASP A 151 4.67 10.13 17.50
C ASP A 151 3.35 9.36 17.42
N ILE A 152 3.48 8.03 17.34
CA ILE A 152 2.37 7.14 17.11
C ILE A 152 1.77 6.83 18.46
N ASP A 153 0.64 7.44 18.74
CA ASP A 153 -0.20 7.08 19.86
C ASP A 153 -0.48 5.57 19.88
N LEU A 154 -0.73 5.00 21.02
CA LEU A 154 -0.71 3.57 21.37
C LEU A 154 -1.49 2.62 20.43
N LEU A 155 -2.26 3.16 19.49
CA LEU A 155 -3.09 2.45 18.49
C LEU A 155 -2.80 2.83 17.04
N GLY A 156 -1.79 3.55 16.81
CA GLY A 156 -0.95 4.00 15.74
C GLY A 156 -1.20 3.70 14.27
N HIS A 157 -2.31 3.14 13.85
CA HIS A 157 -2.63 2.97 12.43
C HIS A 157 -3.12 4.26 11.74
N SER A 158 -3.45 5.30 12.50
CA SER A 158 -3.96 6.56 11.95
C SER A 158 -2.88 7.57 11.55
N TYR A 159 -1.60 7.30 11.82
CA TYR A 159 -0.50 8.23 11.52
C TYR A 159 -0.47 8.62 10.04
N PHE A 160 -0.80 7.70 9.16
CA PHE A 160 -0.84 7.93 7.72
C PHE A 160 -1.78 9.09 7.35
N ALA A 161 -2.95 9.15 7.97
CA ALA A 161 -3.93 10.21 7.72
C ALA A 161 -3.60 11.53 8.45
N GLN A 162 -2.72 11.50 9.46
CA GLN A 162 -2.37 12.66 10.27
C GLN A 162 -1.02 13.26 9.89
N ALA A 163 -0.22 12.56 9.09
CA ALA A 163 1.09 13.03 8.66
C ALA A 163 0.98 14.01 7.49
N GLU A 164 0.97 15.28 7.78
CA GLU A 164 0.86 16.34 6.77
C GLU A 164 1.89 16.20 5.64
N ALA A 165 3.14 15.90 5.97
CA ALA A 165 4.21 15.72 4.99
C ALA A 165 3.94 14.54 4.05
N LEU A 166 3.37 13.45 4.56
CA LEU A 166 3.02 12.28 3.78
C LEU A 166 1.82 12.55 2.86
N LEU A 167 0.80 13.23 3.38
CA LEU A 167 -0.36 13.63 2.57
C LEU A 167 0.04 14.62 1.47
N HIS A 168 0.99 15.51 1.75
CA HIS A 168 1.56 16.41 0.75
C HIS A 168 2.29 15.64 -0.35
N ASP A 169 3.16 14.69 0.00
CA ASP A 169 3.87 13.87 -0.98
C ASP A 169 2.89 13.07 -1.87
N ILE A 170 1.88 12.45 -1.28
CA ILE A 170 0.82 11.75 -2.01
C ILE A 170 0.06 12.68 -2.95
N TYR A 171 -0.33 13.86 -2.45
CA TYR A 171 -1.04 14.85 -3.25
C TYR A 171 -0.22 15.31 -4.45
N ASP A 172 1.06 15.62 -4.23
CA ASP A 172 1.97 16.06 -5.29
C ASP A 172 2.19 14.95 -6.33
N LEU A 173 2.36 13.72 -5.89
CA LEU A 173 2.48 12.57 -6.79
C LEU A 173 1.22 12.33 -7.60
N MET A 174 0.03 12.41 -7.00
CA MET A 174 -1.24 12.28 -7.72
C MET A 174 -1.43 13.39 -8.75
N ARG A 175 -1.00 14.62 -8.42
CA ARG A 175 -1.23 15.79 -9.28
C ARG A 175 -0.21 15.92 -10.40
N HIS A 176 1.03 15.58 -10.14
CA HIS A 176 2.14 15.86 -11.06
C HIS A 176 2.74 14.60 -11.70
N GLY A 177 2.42 13.41 -11.21
CA GLY A 177 2.85 12.12 -11.77
C GLY A 177 4.36 11.86 -11.79
N LYS A 178 5.18 12.87 -11.46
CA LYS A 178 6.63 12.81 -11.55
C LYS A 178 7.25 12.88 -10.16
N PRO A 179 8.39 12.18 -9.93
CA PRO A 179 9.21 12.50 -8.79
C PRO A 179 9.54 14.00 -8.87
N PRO A 180 9.71 14.69 -7.74
CA PRO A 180 10.20 16.05 -7.76
C PRO A 180 11.44 16.07 -8.66
N ALA A 181 11.43 16.94 -9.69
CA ALA A 181 12.55 17.12 -10.60
C ALA A 181 13.81 17.35 -9.77
N ASN A 182 14.91 16.74 -10.17
CA ASN A 182 16.20 16.86 -9.50
C ASN A 182 16.40 18.26 -8.91
N GLY A 183 16.32 18.42 -7.59
CA GLY A 183 16.55 19.70 -6.91
C GLY A 183 15.47 20.14 -5.92
N SER A 184 14.23 19.69 -6.01
CA SER A 184 13.30 19.80 -4.88
C SER A 184 13.55 18.62 -3.96
N ALA A 185 14.24 18.88 -2.85
CA ALA A 185 14.35 17.89 -1.79
C ALA A 185 12.95 17.37 -1.46
N PRO A 186 12.77 16.06 -1.25
CA PRO A 186 11.57 15.55 -0.59
C PRO A 186 11.34 16.41 0.65
N SER A 187 10.08 16.62 1.02
CA SER A 187 9.78 17.33 2.29
C SER A 187 10.81 16.90 3.32
N PRO A 188 11.44 17.81 4.07
CA PRO A 188 12.65 17.51 4.87
C PRO A 188 12.47 16.36 5.88
N HIS A 189 11.30 15.80 5.94
CA HIS A 189 10.90 14.69 6.79
C HIS A 189 10.76 13.34 6.07
N LEU A 190 10.97 13.26 4.73
CA LEU A 190 10.84 12.01 3.98
C LEU A 190 12.14 11.73 3.22
N MET A 191 12.73 10.57 3.46
CA MET A 191 13.90 10.09 2.71
C MET A 191 13.46 9.06 1.67
N ARG A 192 13.90 9.25 0.42
CA ARG A 192 13.72 8.25 -0.64
C ARG A 192 14.97 7.39 -0.72
N ALA A 193 14.80 6.08 -0.77
CA ALA A 193 15.85 5.10 -0.96
C ALA A 193 16.06 4.79 -2.45
#